data_794ce8113487e5bbbc9308ded8a3f898
#
_entry.id   794ce8113487e5bbbc9308ded8a3f898
#
_cell.length_a   1.000
_cell.length_b   1.000
_cell.length_c   1.000
_cell.angle_alpha   90.00
_cell.angle_beta   90.00
_cell.angle_gamma   90.00
#
_symmetry.space_group_name_H-M   'P 1'
#
loop_
_entity.id
_entity.type
_entity.pdbx_description
1 polymer ?
#
loop_
_entity_poly.entity_id
_entity_poly.type
_entity_poly.pdbx_seq_one_letter_code
_entity_poly.pdbx_strand_id
1 'polypeptide(L)'
;IKLTKEKIPNSKSLIGFVGGPWTLIRYAFGKDQLIAANKEVYFEFLTTTLVPLLKKNIKLQIDAGAEIVMIFDSWLYDLESKDFKAIYTTLLEDISSTFPNKVGYYSKGKQESDIIPCMKYPFAGFGFDKSINIANIFKNSKHGFVQGNFDENFMLLDTYQFTEKLKIYIDFMK
;
A
#
# COMPACT_ATOMS: atom_id res chain seq x y z
N ILE A 1 -3.13 -14.67 -12.84
CA ILE A 1 -3.06 -15.27 -11.48
C ILE A 1 -3.29 -16.78 -11.57
N LYS A 2 -4.44 -17.28 -12.06
CA LYS A 2 -4.75 -18.72 -12.12
C LYS A 2 -3.65 -19.52 -12.83
N LEU A 3 -3.29 -19.17 -14.07
CA LEU A 3 -2.23 -19.83 -14.84
C LEU A 3 -0.86 -19.79 -14.14
N THR A 4 -0.56 -18.72 -13.44
CA THR A 4 0.68 -18.58 -12.66
C THR A 4 0.64 -19.53 -11.46
N LYS A 5 -0.49 -19.55 -10.72
CA LYS A 5 -0.64 -20.43 -9.55
C LYS A 5 -0.50 -21.92 -9.90
N GLU A 6 -1.00 -22.32 -11.07
CA GLU A 6 -0.87 -23.69 -11.57
C GLU A 6 0.59 -24.08 -11.91
N LYS A 7 1.46 -23.09 -12.19
CA LYS A 7 2.85 -23.31 -12.63
C LYS A 7 3.90 -23.13 -11.55
N ILE A 8 3.59 -22.41 -10.47
CA ILE A 8 4.54 -22.19 -9.38
C ILE A 8 4.51 -23.38 -8.39
N PRO A 9 5.65 -23.73 -7.78
CA PRO A 9 5.68 -24.74 -6.71
C PRO A 9 4.78 -24.37 -5.55
N ASN A 10 4.18 -25.36 -4.90
CA ASN A 10 3.32 -25.15 -3.71
C ASN A 10 4.04 -24.49 -2.52
N SER A 11 5.38 -24.51 -2.52
CA SER A 11 6.22 -23.82 -1.53
C SER A 11 6.37 -22.31 -1.78
N LYS A 12 5.77 -21.78 -2.86
CA LYS A 12 5.83 -20.35 -3.22
C LYS A 12 4.46 -19.72 -3.11
N SER A 13 4.44 -18.54 -2.50
CA SER A 13 3.24 -17.70 -2.41
C SER A 13 3.05 -16.89 -3.69
N LEU A 14 1.80 -16.69 -4.07
CA LEU A 14 1.43 -15.80 -5.15
C LEU A 14 0.77 -14.55 -4.57
N ILE A 15 1.42 -13.42 -4.78
CA ILE A 15 0.91 -12.11 -4.37
C ILE A 15 0.34 -11.41 -5.60
N GLY A 16 -0.95 -11.04 -5.53
CA GLY A 16 -1.57 -10.15 -6.49
C GLY A 16 -1.32 -8.70 -6.15
N PHE A 17 -1.67 -7.78 -7.05
CA PHE A 17 -1.59 -6.36 -6.75
C PHE A 17 -2.62 -5.55 -7.53
N VAL A 18 -2.93 -4.36 -6.98
CA VAL A 18 -3.79 -3.33 -7.58
C VAL A 18 -3.24 -1.95 -7.25
N GLY A 19 -3.58 -0.96 -8.07
CA GLY A 19 -3.36 0.43 -7.71
C GLY A 19 -4.26 0.83 -6.54
N GLY A 20 -3.76 1.66 -5.62
CA GLY A 20 -4.58 2.21 -4.56
C GLY A 20 -5.61 3.21 -5.08
N PRO A 21 -6.70 3.48 -4.35
CA PRO A 21 -7.78 4.34 -4.81
C PRO A 21 -7.29 5.73 -5.25
N TRP A 22 -6.40 6.37 -4.49
CA TRP A 22 -5.86 7.66 -4.85
C TRP A 22 -4.95 7.62 -6.06
N THR A 23 -4.13 6.60 -6.17
CA THR A 23 -3.26 6.37 -7.33
C THR A 23 -4.08 6.18 -8.61
N LEU A 24 -5.18 5.43 -8.56
CA LEU A 24 -6.04 5.19 -9.71
C LEU A 24 -6.77 6.44 -10.17
N ILE A 25 -7.31 7.24 -9.24
CA ILE A 25 -7.96 8.51 -9.59
C ILE A 25 -6.96 9.49 -10.20
N ARG A 26 -5.74 9.47 -9.70
CA ARG A 26 -4.63 10.27 -10.17
C ARG A 26 -4.26 9.96 -11.63
N TYR A 27 -4.24 8.68 -11.99
CA TYR A 27 -4.04 8.24 -13.37
C TYR A 27 -5.24 8.54 -14.28
N ALA A 28 -6.46 8.43 -13.76
CA ALA A 28 -7.67 8.66 -14.55
C ALA A 28 -7.87 10.13 -14.91
N PHE A 29 -7.60 11.05 -14.00
CA PHE A 29 -7.91 12.47 -14.19
C PHE A 29 -6.67 13.37 -14.35
N GLY A 30 -5.48 12.90 -14.02
CA GLY A 30 -4.26 13.71 -14.05
C GLY A 30 -4.15 14.69 -12.87
N LYS A 31 -2.97 15.29 -12.71
CA LYS A 31 -2.66 16.16 -11.56
C LYS A 31 -3.45 17.46 -11.55
N ASP A 32 -3.46 18.14 -12.67
CA ASP A 32 -3.99 19.50 -12.74
C ASP A 32 -5.51 19.53 -12.58
N GLN A 33 -6.20 18.50 -13.08
CA GLN A 33 -7.64 18.38 -12.93
C GLN A 33 -8.04 18.07 -11.49
N LEU A 34 -7.27 17.24 -10.77
CA LEU A 34 -7.51 16.95 -9.36
C LEU A 34 -7.33 18.17 -8.45
N ILE A 35 -6.38 19.06 -8.80
CA ILE A 35 -6.15 20.31 -8.05
C ILE A 35 -7.27 21.32 -8.34
N ALA A 36 -7.76 21.38 -9.58
CA ALA A 36 -8.73 22.37 -10.04
C ALA A 36 -10.19 22.05 -9.68
N ALA A 37 -10.50 20.78 -9.43
CA ALA A 37 -11.89 20.38 -9.22
C ALA A 37 -12.30 20.29 -7.75
N ASN A 38 -13.62 20.29 -7.54
CA ASN A 38 -14.20 20.14 -6.21
C ASN A 38 -13.83 18.74 -5.65
N LYS A 39 -13.15 18.73 -4.50
CA LYS A 39 -12.73 17.51 -3.78
C LYS A 39 -13.89 16.54 -3.51
N GLU A 40 -15.09 17.08 -3.24
CA GLU A 40 -16.30 16.28 -2.96
C GLU A 40 -16.63 15.35 -4.13
N VAL A 41 -16.52 15.82 -5.37
CA VAL A 41 -16.78 15.03 -6.58
C VAL A 41 -15.83 13.83 -6.67
N TYR A 42 -14.55 14.02 -6.36
CA TYR A 42 -13.58 12.92 -6.38
C TYR A 42 -13.82 11.91 -5.28
N PHE A 43 -14.15 12.36 -4.08
CA PHE A 43 -14.42 11.45 -2.98
C PHE A 43 -15.73 10.69 -3.20
N GLU A 44 -16.72 11.32 -3.81
CA GLU A 44 -17.94 10.65 -4.25
C GLU A 44 -17.62 9.57 -5.31
N PHE A 45 -16.85 9.91 -6.34
CA PHE A 45 -16.42 8.94 -7.36
C PHE A 45 -15.57 7.80 -6.76
N LEU A 46 -14.66 8.10 -5.84
CA LEU A 46 -13.89 7.09 -5.11
C LEU A 46 -14.83 6.11 -4.39
N THR A 47 -15.81 6.62 -3.67
CA THR A 47 -16.71 5.83 -2.81
C THR A 47 -17.71 5.04 -3.63
N THR A 48 -18.33 5.68 -4.63
CA THR A 48 -19.49 5.09 -5.35
C THR A 48 -19.05 4.22 -6.54
N THR A 49 -17.89 4.47 -7.09
CA THR A 49 -17.47 3.82 -8.35
C THR A 49 -16.16 3.07 -8.20
N LEU A 50 -15.09 3.77 -7.80
CA LEU A 50 -13.75 3.22 -7.91
C LEU A 50 -13.46 2.15 -6.85
N VAL A 51 -13.80 2.39 -5.60
CA VAL A 51 -13.61 1.40 -4.51
C VAL A 51 -14.44 0.13 -4.75
N PRO A 52 -15.72 0.18 -5.16
CA PRO A 52 -16.44 -1.02 -5.58
C PRO A 52 -15.79 -1.82 -6.70
N LEU A 53 -15.28 -1.14 -7.74
CA LEU A 53 -14.52 -1.79 -8.83
C LEU A 53 -13.22 -2.42 -8.34
N LEU A 54 -12.49 -1.72 -7.47
CA LEU A 54 -11.27 -2.19 -6.85
C LEU A 54 -11.52 -3.46 -6.02
N LYS A 55 -12.56 -3.46 -5.18
CA LYS A 55 -12.98 -4.63 -4.41
C LYS A 55 -13.32 -5.83 -5.30
N LYS A 56 -14.01 -5.60 -6.42
CA LYS A 56 -14.30 -6.66 -7.40
C LYS A 56 -13.00 -7.23 -7.98
N ASN A 57 -12.04 -6.40 -8.33
CA ASN A 57 -10.74 -6.85 -8.85
C ASN A 57 -9.96 -7.65 -7.80
N ILE A 58 -9.89 -7.15 -6.55
CA ILE A 58 -9.25 -7.85 -5.44
C ILE A 58 -9.87 -9.23 -5.25
N LYS A 59 -11.21 -9.30 -5.21
CA LYS A 59 -11.92 -10.59 -5.09
C LYS A 59 -11.56 -11.56 -6.22
N LEU A 60 -11.55 -11.11 -7.47
CA LEU A 60 -11.19 -11.94 -8.62
C LEU A 60 -9.75 -12.47 -8.51
N GLN A 61 -8.81 -11.69 -7.98
CA GLN A 61 -7.44 -12.13 -7.78
C GLN A 61 -7.32 -13.18 -6.67
N ILE A 62 -8.04 -12.98 -5.56
CA ILE A 62 -8.10 -13.96 -4.45
C ILE A 62 -8.73 -15.26 -4.92
N ASP A 63 -9.87 -15.20 -5.61
CA ASP A 63 -10.59 -16.37 -6.14
C ASP A 63 -9.72 -17.15 -7.17
N ALA A 64 -8.84 -16.44 -7.88
CA ALA A 64 -7.89 -17.03 -8.81
C ALA A 64 -6.61 -17.60 -8.17
N GLY A 65 -6.49 -17.53 -6.83
CA GLY A 65 -5.41 -18.15 -6.07
C GLY A 65 -4.31 -17.20 -5.57
N ALA A 66 -4.51 -15.89 -5.61
CA ALA A 66 -3.65 -14.96 -4.88
C ALA A 66 -3.84 -15.14 -3.37
N GLU A 67 -2.77 -15.30 -2.64
CA GLU A 67 -2.82 -15.45 -1.18
C GLU A 67 -3.06 -14.12 -0.48
N ILE A 68 -2.44 -13.06 -1.02
CA ILE A 68 -2.59 -11.66 -0.61
C ILE A 68 -2.65 -10.80 -1.87
N VAL A 69 -3.39 -9.70 -1.82
CA VAL A 69 -3.39 -8.67 -2.86
C VAL A 69 -2.85 -7.36 -2.27
N MET A 70 -1.72 -6.88 -2.79
CA MET A 70 -1.13 -5.60 -2.38
C MET A 70 -1.85 -4.44 -3.06
N ILE A 71 -2.22 -3.44 -2.27
CA ILE A 71 -2.77 -2.16 -2.73
C ILE A 71 -1.63 -1.15 -2.74
N PHE A 72 -1.21 -0.68 -3.92
CA PHE A 72 -0.11 0.28 -4.06
C PHE A 72 -0.64 1.71 -4.26
N ASP A 73 -0.51 2.53 -3.22
CA ASP A 73 -0.91 3.93 -3.25
C ASP A 73 0.30 4.86 -3.41
N SER A 74 0.94 4.75 -4.58
CA SER A 74 2.22 5.40 -4.89
C SER A 74 2.13 6.91 -5.08
N TRP A 75 0.92 7.48 -5.26
CA TRP A 75 0.68 8.92 -5.44
C TRP A 75 0.06 9.58 -4.21
N LEU A 76 0.03 8.88 -3.08
CA LEU A 76 -0.66 9.35 -1.88
C LEU A 76 -0.04 10.62 -1.26
N TYR A 77 1.21 10.92 -1.60
CA TYR A 77 1.88 12.15 -1.17
C TYR A 77 1.16 13.44 -1.61
N ASP A 78 0.35 13.39 -2.67
CA ASP A 78 -0.44 14.53 -3.16
C ASP A 78 -1.73 14.75 -2.33
N LEU A 79 -2.19 13.75 -1.57
CA LEU A 79 -3.38 13.88 -0.73
C LEU A 79 -3.01 14.53 0.61
N GLU A 80 -3.68 15.62 0.97
CA GLU A 80 -3.44 16.30 2.24
C GLU A 80 -3.77 15.38 3.44
N SER A 81 -2.97 15.48 4.52
CA SER A 81 -3.18 14.66 5.73
C SER A 81 -4.57 14.82 6.35
N LYS A 82 -5.17 16.02 6.28
CA LYS A 82 -6.54 16.25 6.76
C LYS A 82 -7.58 15.43 5.99
N ASP A 83 -7.48 15.41 4.65
CA ASP A 83 -8.39 14.67 3.78
C ASP A 83 -8.16 13.16 3.91
N PHE A 84 -6.89 12.74 4.06
CA PHE A 84 -6.53 11.37 4.35
C PHE A 84 -7.22 10.89 5.64
N LYS A 85 -7.08 11.63 6.74
CA LYS A 85 -7.67 11.27 8.04
C LYS A 85 -9.18 11.33 8.06
N ALA A 86 -9.78 12.34 7.39
CA ALA A 86 -11.22 12.54 7.45
C ALA A 86 -12.03 11.56 6.58
N ILE A 87 -11.51 11.21 5.42
CA ILE A 87 -12.28 10.47 4.41
C ILE A 87 -11.55 9.20 3.97
N TYR A 88 -10.25 9.31 3.63
CA TYR A 88 -9.54 8.22 2.97
C TYR A 88 -9.35 6.99 3.89
N THR A 89 -9.16 7.22 5.19
CA THR A 89 -9.05 6.11 6.16
C THR A 89 -10.30 5.24 6.20
N THR A 90 -11.49 5.80 5.98
CA THR A 90 -12.74 5.01 5.95
C THR A 90 -12.80 4.10 4.72
N LEU A 91 -12.24 4.53 3.57
CA LEU A 91 -12.14 3.68 2.39
C LEU A 91 -11.16 2.51 2.62
N LEU A 92 -10.06 2.77 3.31
CA LEU A 92 -9.08 1.73 3.68
C LEU A 92 -9.69 0.72 4.67
N GLU A 93 -10.44 1.21 5.66
CA GLU A 93 -11.15 0.36 6.61
C GLU A 93 -12.17 -0.53 5.90
N ASP A 94 -12.97 0.05 4.99
CA ASP A 94 -13.98 -0.68 4.22
C ASP A 94 -13.35 -1.77 3.33
N ILE A 95 -12.24 -1.48 2.63
CA ILE A 95 -11.56 -2.46 1.80
C ILE A 95 -10.98 -3.59 2.67
N SER A 96 -10.25 -3.24 3.73
CA SER A 96 -9.60 -4.23 4.60
C SER A 96 -10.60 -5.11 5.36
N SER A 97 -11.73 -4.52 5.79
CA SER A 97 -12.81 -5.26 6.45
C SER A 97 -13.58 -6.19 5.49
N THR A 98 -13.63 -5.83 4.20
CA THR A 98 -14.19 -6.71 3.16
C THR A 98 -13.29 -7.95 2.92
N PHE A 99 -11.98 -7.80 3.05
CA PHE A 99 -10.98 -8.84 2.78
C PHE A 99 -9.99 -8.98 3.95
N PRO A 100 -10.45 -9.39 5.15
CA PRO A 100 -9.61 -9.41 6.35
C PRO A 100 -8.42 -10.35 6.17
N ASN A 101 -7.22 -9.84 6.46
CA ASN A 101 -5.95 -10.54 6.32
C ASN A 101 -5.65 -11.06 4.88
N LYS A 102 -6.30 -10.48 3.87
CA LYS A 102 -6.09 -10.81 2.45
C LYS A 102 -5.57 -9.65 1.61
N VAL A 103 -5.57 -8.45 2.14
CA VAL A 103 -5.04 -7.27 1.47
C VAL A 103 -3.88 -6.69 2.26
N GLY A 104 -2.78 -6.35 1.57
CA GLY A 104 -1.71 -5.53 2.11
C GLY A 104 -1.83 -4.10 1.58
N TYR A 105 -1.31 -3.13 2.29
CA TYR A 105 -1.38 -1.72 1.90
C TYR A 105 0.00 -1.07 1.87
N TYR A 106 0.35 -0.49 0.75
CA TYR A 106 1.56 0.34 0.58
C TYR A 106 1.17 1.79 0.38
N SER A 107 1.74 2.67 1.19
CA SER A 107 1.60 4.12 1.08
C SER A 107 2.94 4.79 0.78
N LYS A 108 2.95 5.78 -0.12
CA LYS A 108 4.12 6.60 -0.41
C LYS A 108 3.89 8.05 0.03
N GLY A 109 4.84 8.58 0.79
CA GLY A 109 4.87 10.00 1.18
C GLY A 109 3.86 10.40 2.26
N LYS A 110 3.33 9.45 3.03
CA LYS A 110 2.54 9.74 4.23
C LYS A 110 3.42 9.71 5.46
N GLN A 111 3.05 10.53 6.45
CA GLN A 111 3.72 10.55 7.75
C GLN A 111 3.27 9.36 8.61
N GLU A 112 4.11 8.96 9.56
CA GLU A 112 3.77 7.92 10.54
C GLU A 112 2.46 8.21 11.27
N SER A 113 2.23 9.48 11.64
CA SER A 113 1.00 9.94 12.29
C SER A 113 -0.27 9.76 11.45
N ASP A 114 -0.14 9.56 10.14
CA ASP A 114 -1.25 9.27 9.24
C ASP A 114 -1.50 7.76 9.15
N ILE A 115 -0.43 6.97 9.08
CA ILE A 115 -0.51 5.53 8.79
C ILE A 115 -0.66 4.66 10.05
N ILE A 116 0.01 4.99 11.14
CA ILE A 116 -0.08 4.20 12.38
C ILE A 116 -1.53 3.98 12.83
N PRO A 117 -2.43 4.99 12.79
CA PRO A 117 -3.85 4.76 13.11
C PRO A 117 -4.57 3.75 12.19
N CYS A 118 -4.08 3.55 10.95
CA CYS A 118 -4.65 2.57 10.03
C CYS A 118 -4.19 1.12 10.33
N MET A 119 -3.14 0.95 11.11
CA MET A 119 -2.61 -0.38 11.47
C MET A 119 -3.54 -1.21 12.37
N LYS A 120 -4.59 -0.58 12.92
CA LYS A 120 -5.68 -1.30 13.62
C LYS A 120 -6.62 -2.03 12.67
N TYR A 121 -6.65 -1.65 11.38
CA TYR A 121 -7.52 -2.28 10.40
C TYR A 121 -6.99 -3.68 10.02
N PRO A 122 -7.86 -4.61 9.58
CA PRO A 122 -7.49 -6.00 9.35
C PRO A 122 -6.73 -6.22 8.04
N PHE A 123 -5.69 -5.41 7.79
CA PHE A 123 -4.74 -5.64 6.71
C PHE A 123 -3.84 -6.85 7.00
N ALA A 124 -3.43 -7.58 5.96
CA ALA A 124 -2.43 -8.64 6.06
C ALA A 124 -1.04 -8.09 6.39
N GLY A 125 -0.78 -6.82 6.09
CA GLY A 125 0.47 -6.13 6.37
C GLY A 125 0.56 -4.80 5.65
N PHE A 126 1.69 -4.11 5.90
CA PHE A 126 1.93 -2.76 5.39
C PHE A 126 3.29 -2.67 4.71
N GLY A 127 3.32 -1.91 3.61
CA GLY A 127 4.54 -1.51 2.92
C GLY A 127 4.78 -0.01 3.06
N PHE A 128 6.06 0.39 3.14
CA PHE A 128 6.47 1.76 3.36
C PHE A 128 7.59 2.18 2.42
N ASP A 129 7.66 3.46 2.11
CA ASP A 129 8.81 4.07 1.48
C ASP A 129 9.90 4.44 2.51
N LYS A 130 11.04 4.90 2.02
CA LYS A 130 12.21 5.24 2.82
C LYS A 130 12.02 6.39 3.82
N SER A 131 10.92 7.15 3.74
CA SER A 131 10.67 8.30 4.63
C SER A 131 10.17 7.88 6.02
N ILE A 132 9.72 6.64 6.17
CA ILE A 132 9.14 6.10 7.41
C ILE A 132 10.24 5.50 8.31
N ASN A 133 10.18 5.80 9.61
CA ASN A 133 10.99 5.09 10.59
C ASN A 133 10.36 3.72 10.89
N ILE A 134 10.91 2.68 10.26
CA ILE A 134 10.35 1.33 10.34
C ILE A 134 10.41 0.73 11.75
N ALA A 135 11.35 1.16 12.61
CA ALA A 135 11.40 0.72 14.01
C ALA A 135 10.16 1.19 14.80
N ASN A 136 9.65 2.39 14.50
CA ASN A 136 8.39 2.87 15.09
C ASN A 136 7.19 2.05 14.58
N ILE A 137 7.23 1.63 13.31
CA ILE A 137 6.20 0.76 12.75
C ILE A 137 6.17 -0.58 13.45
N PHE A 138 7.32 -1.23 13.67
CA PHE A 138 7.38 -2.50 14.39
C PHE A 138 6.83 -2.41 15.82
N LYS A 139 7.08 -1.31 16.53
CA LYS A 139 6.53 -1.08 17.87
C LYS A 139 5.00 -1.00 17.90
N ASN A 140 4.40 -0.57 16.80
CA ASN A 140 2.94 -0.38 16.64
C ASN A 140 2.27 -1.55 15.91
N SER A 141 3.03 -2.39 15.19
CA SER A 141 2.50 -3.56 14.48
C SER A 141 2.27 -4.70 15.44
N LYS A 142 1.01 -5.13 15.57
CA LYS A 142 0.64 -6.25 16.42
C LYS A 142 0.56 -7.57 15.66
N HIS A 143 0.42 -7.53 14.34
CA HIS A 143 0.26 -8.68 13.46
C HIS A 143 0.55 -8.27 12.02
N GLY A 144 0.68 -9.29 11.15
CA GLY A 144 0.92 -9.09 9.74
C GLY A 144 2.39 -8.88 9.38
N PHE A 145 2.64 -8.59 8.11
CA PHE A 145 3.99 -8.31 7.62
C PHE A 145 4.25 -6.80 7.54
N VAL A 146 5.54 -6.46 7.60
CA VAL A 146 6.05 -5.12 7.29
C VAL A 146 7.03 -5.26 6.12
N GLN A 147 6.87 -4.47 5.08
CA GLN A 147 7.68 -4.50 3.87
C GLN A 147 8.27 -3.11 3.54
N GLY A 148 9.43 -3.11 2.96
CA GLY A 148 10.16 -1.90 2.57
C GLY A 148 11.01 -1.46 3.74
N ASN A 149 11.46 -0.40 3.68
CA ASN A 149 11.68 0.99 3.43
C ASN A 149 13.17 1.22 3.05
N PHE A 150 13.80 0.24 2.44
CA PHE A 150 15.16 0.39 1.93
C PHE A 150 15.21 1.51 0.87
N ASP A 151 16.21 2.39 0.96
CA ASP A 151 16.36 3.46 -0.02
C ASP A 151 16.83 2.88 -1.36
N GLU A 152 15.98 2.95 -2.36
CA GLU A 152 16.22 2.46 -3.71
C GLU A 152 17.45 3.12 -4.38
N ASN A 153 17.81 4.35 -3.97
CA ASN A 153 19.00 5.03 -4.49
C ASN A 153 20.30 4.31 -4.12
N PHE A 154 20.31 3.51 -3.06
CA PHE A 154 21.48 2.72 -2.71
C PHE A 154 21.82 1.66 -3.75
N MET A 155 20.87 1.26 -4.58
CA MET A 155 21.11 0.35 -5.72
C MET A 155 21.99 0.98 -6.81
N LEU A 156 22.15 2.30 -6.82
CA LEU A 156 23.02 3.04 -7.76
C LEU A 156 24.45 3.20 -7.27
N LEU A 157 24.74 2.79 -6.04
CA LEU A 157 26.08 2.85 -5.45
C LEU A 157 26.97 1.71 -5.97
N ASP A 158 28.28 1.88 -5.83
CA ASP A 158 29.21 0.76 -6.04
C ASP A 158 28.99 -0.36 -5.00
N THR A 159 29.53 -1.54 -5.29
CA THR A 159 29.31 -2.74 -4.46
C THR A 159 29.75 -2.55 -3.00
N TYR A 160 30.84 -1.82 -2.76
CA TYR A 160 31.33 -1.58 -1.41
C TYR A 160 30.38 -0.66 -0.63
N GLN A 161 30.05 0.49 -1.19
CA GLN A 161 29.14 1.46 -0.59
C GLN A 161 27.75 0.86 -0.37
N PHE A 162 27.23 0.12 -1.35
CA PHE A 162 25.97 -0.60 -1.21
C PHE A 162 26.01 -1.59 -0.05
N THR A 163 27.07 -2.40 0.05
CA THR A 163 27.20 -3.39 1.13
C THR A 163 27.21 -2.75 2.51
N GLU A 164 27.90 -1.63 2.68
CA GLU A 164 27.92 -0.90 3.95
C GLU A 164 26.53 -0.32 4.30
N LYS A 165 25.82 0.26 3.33
CA LYS A 165 24.46 0.75 3.55
C LYS A 165 23.50 -0.38 3.89
N LEU A 166 23.62 -1.52 3.23
CA LEU A 166 22.81 -2.70 3.49
C LEU A 166 23.05 -3.28 4.90
N LYS A 167 24.30 -3.35 5.34
CA LYS A 167 24.63 -3.77 6.71
C LYS A 167 23.98 -2.88 7.74
N ILE A 168 24.13 -1.55 7.60
CA ILE A 168 23.51 -0.58 8.51
C ILE A 168 21.99 -0.76 8.55
N TYR A 169 21.36 -0.94 7.39
CA TYR A 169 19.92 -1.18 7.30
C TYR A 169 19.50 -2.47 8.01
N ILE A 170 20.23 -3.57 7.79
CA ILE A 170 19.94 -4.87 8.43
C ILE A 170 20.11 -4.77 9.95
N ASP A 171 21.16 -4.11 10.43
CA ASP A 171 21.42 -3.96 11.86
C ASP A 171 20.36 -3.08 12.55
N PHE A 172 19.83 -2.09 11.83
CA PHE A 172 18.71 -1.28 12.31
C PHE A 172 17.39 -2.08 12.42
N MET A 173 17.24 -3.14 11.63
CA MET A 173 16.03 -4.01 11.60
C MET A 173 16.06 -5.13 12.64
N LYS A 174 17.20 -5.35 13.32
CA LYS A 174 17.35 -6.33 14.43
C LYS A 174 16.89 -5.77 15.76
#